data_461444bc23a5038943dcbfb925463324
#
_entry.id   461444bc23a5038943dcbfb925463324
#
_cell.length_a   1.000
_cell.length_b   1.000
_cell.length_c   1.000
_cell.angle_alpha   90.00
_cell.angle_beta   90.00
_cell.angle_gamma   90.00
#
_symmetry.space_group_name_H-M   'P 1'
#
loop_
_entity.id
_entity.type
_entity.pdbx_description
1 polymer ?
#
loop_
_entity_poly.entity_id
_entity_poly.type
_entity_poly.pdbx_seq_one_letter_code
_entity_poly.pdbx_strand_id
1 'polypeptide(L)'
;MVSSPMYERLMQFADSAPENEKLYGWDDEHSTVVKAIRKAQEKVEHFKDHQGFTGQAGDAMSAEAVRALQRFNGQANYYLTGMSYYVEARRAIMLAAEEARQLSPTLLDPMTEAMRDVATVTIPVASNFGLPGQLVNSLVVTGAAYVNAVEAQANAQREAKSTEIIEHLESTMNNLSTRLKDHTSEGPDT
;
A
#
# COMPACT_ATOMS: atom_id res chain seq x y z
N MET A 1 -24.87 18.14 -9.13
CA MET A 1 -23.55 17.53 -9.05
C MET A 1 -23.55 16.59 -7.85
N VAL A 2 -23.31 15.31 -8.05
CA VAL A 2 -23.33 14.32 -6.95
C VAL A 2 -22.03 14.50 -6.16
N SER A 3 -22.12 14.63 -4.83
CA SER A 3 -20.95 14.80 -3.96
C SER A 3 -20.20 13.47 -3.81
N SER A 4 -18.87 13.51 -3.90
CA SER A 4 -17.99 12.35 -3.83
C SER A 4 -16.79 12.60 -2.89
N PRO A 5 -17.06 12.85 -1.59
CA PRO A 5 -16.03 13.33 -0.66
C PRO A 5 -14.86 12.33 -0.46
N MET A 6 -15.14 11.02 -0.42
CA MET A 6 -14.11 10.02 -0.25
C MET A 6 -13.28 9.85 -1.52
N TYR A 7 -13.92 9.90 -2.69
CA TYR A 7 -13.20 9.90 -3.97
C TYR A 7 -12.31 11.14 -4.11
N GLU A 8 -12.81 12.33 -3.77
CA GLU A 8 -12.01 13.57 -3.81
C GLU A 8 -10.81 13.50 -2.86
N ARG A 9 -11.01 13.00 -1.63
CA ARG A 9 -9.93 12.76 -0.66
C ARG A 9 -8.90 11.77 -1.20
N LEU A 10 -9.35 10.68 -1.79
CA LEU A 10 -8.49 9.66 -2.37
C LEU A 10 -7.66 10.20 -3.54
N MET A 11 -8.29 11.01 -4.42
CA MET A 11 -7.58 11.62 -5.55
C MET A 11 -6.55 12.66 -5.10
N GLN A 12 -6.86 13.50 -4.10
CA GLN A 12 -5.88 14.41 -3.50
C GLN A 12 -4.68 13.65 -2.91
N PHE A 13 -4.93 12.51 -2.27
CA PHE A 13 -3.85 11.64 -1.81
C PHE A 13 -3.03 11.09 -2.98
N ALA A 14 -3.67 10.56 -4.02
CA ALA A 14 -3.00 10.00 -5.19
C ALA A 14 -2.15 11.04 -5.95
N ASP A 15 -2.61 12.28 -6.01
CA ASP A 15 -1.88 13.39 -6.63
C ASP A 15 -0.68 13.85 -5.79
N SER A 16 -0.78 13.71 -4.46
CA SER A 16 0.31 14.03 -3.53
C SER A 16 1.30 12.88 -3.33
N ALA A 17 0.95 11.67 -3.74
CA ALA A 17 1.81 10.50 -3.59
C ALA A 17 3.11 10.69 -4.37
N PRO A 18 4.27 10.35 -3.80
CA PRO A 18 5.55 10.53 -4.46
C PRO A 18 5.63 9.72 -5.76
N GLU A 19 6.18 10.35 -6.79
CA GLU A 19 6.45 9.68 -8.06
C GLU A 19 7.44 8.52 -7.88
N ASN A 20 7.30 7.48 -8.70
CA ASN A 20 8.14 6.29 -8.67
C ASN A 20 9.64 6.60 -8.65
N GLU A 21 10.09 7.60 -9.40
CA GLU A 21 11.51 7.97 -9.51
C GLU A 21 12.13 8.38 -8.17
N LYS A 22 11.40 9.11 -7.31
CA LYS A 22 11.89 9.47 -5.97
C LYS A 22 11.99 8.26 -5.03
N LEU A 23 11.28 7.20 -5.34
CA LEU A 23 11.30 5.97 -4.59
C LEU A 23 12.51 5.10 -4.96
N TYR A 24 12.97 5.12 -6.19
CA TYR A 24 14.18 4.40 -6.61
C TYR A 24 15.45 4.91 -5.93
N GLY A 25 15.58 6.21 -5.69
CA GLY A 25 16.73 6.78 -4.97
C GLY A 25 16.93 6.16 -3.57
N TRP A 26 15.84 5.91 -2.86
CA TRP A 26 15.87 5.23 -1.56
C TRP A 26 16.29 3.76 -1.66
N ASP A 27 15.87 3.06 -2.71
CA ASP A 27 16.26 1.67 -2.93
C ASP A 27 17.76 1.56 -3.23
N ASP A 28 18.34 2.54 -3.91
CA ASP A 28 19.78 2.63 -4.16
C ASP A 28 20.58 2.90 -2.88
N GLU A 29 20.11 3.83 -2.03
CA GLU A 29 20.73 4.11 -0.73
C GLU A 29 20.65 2.88 0.19
N HIS A 30 19.48 2.24 0.28
CA HIS A 30 19.30 1.00 1.05
C HIS A 30 20.21 -0.10 0.52
N SER A 31 20.29 -0.32 -0.80
CA SER A 31 21.19 -1.27 -1.43
C SER A 31 22.65 -0.99 -1.10
N THR A 32 23.05 0.28 -1.06
CA THR A 32 24.40 0.72 -0.70
C THR A 32 24.72 0.38 0.74
N VAL A 33 23.81 0.63 1.69
CA VAL A 33 23.97 0.28 3.11
C VAL A 33 24.06 -1.23 3.30
N VAL A 34 23.19 -2.01 2.66
CA VAL A 34 23.23 -3.48 2.72
C VAL A 34 24.57 -4.02 2.22
N LYS A 35 25.09 -3.48 1.10
CA LYS A 35 26.40 -3.86 0.57
C LYS A 35 27.54 -3.51 1.54
N ALA A 36 27.47 -2.33 2.17
CA ALA A 36 28.46 -1.91 3.17
C ALA A 36 28.46 -2.82 4.40
N ILE A 37 27.28 -3.20 4.90
CA ILE A 37 27.11 -4.15 6.00
C ILE A 37 27.75 -5.50 5.64
N ARG A 38 27.41 -6.08 4.49
CA ARG A 38 27.99 -7.36 4.03
C ARG A 38 29.51 -7.31 3.92
N LYS A 39 30.02 -6.24 3.32
CA LYS A 39 31.48 -6.04 3.21
C LYS A 39 32.18 -5.93 4.57
N ALA A 40 31.51 -5.35 5.57
CA ALA A 40 32.05 -5.29 6.93
C ALA A 40 32.03 -6.68 7.60
N GLN A 41 30.96 -7.45 7.43
CA GLN A 41 30.85 -8.82 7.90
C GLN A 41 32.00 -9.70 7.33
N GLU A 42 32.21 -9.67 6.01
CA GLU A 42 33.29 -10.41 5.34
C GLU A 42 34.66 -10.06 5.91
N LYS A 43 34.93 -8.78 6.21
CA LYS A 43 36.19 -8.36 6.81
C LYS A 43 36.42 -8.90 8.22
N VAL A 44 35.38 -8.94 9.05
CA VAL A 44 35.45 -9.47 10.42
C VAL A 44 35.64 -10.98 10.38
N GLU A 45 34.98 -11.71 9.48
CA GLU A 45 35.16 -13.14 9.25
C GLU A 45 36.58 -13.44 8.79
N HIS A 46 37.09 -12.70 7.81
CA HIS A 46 38.46 -12.85 7.35
C HIS A 46 39.48 -12.59 8.45
N PHE A 47 39.26 -11.58 9.29
CA PHE A 47 40.11 -11.30 10.44
C PHE A 47 40.14 -12.47 11.44
N LYS A 48 38.96 -13.04 11.75
CA LYS A 48 38.83 -14.21 12.63
C LYS A 48 39.68 -15.39 12.17
N ASP A 49 39.72 -15.64 10.87
CA ASP A 49 40.36 -16.84 10.30
C ASP A 49 41.87 -16.64 9.97
N HIS A 50 42.31 -15.37 9.87
CA HIS A 50 43.69 -15.06 9.37
C HIS A 50 44.47 -14.12 10.30
N GLN A 51 44.27 -14.20 11.60
CA GLN A 51 44.90 -13.25 12.53
C GLN A 51 46.41 -13.48 12.77
N GLY A 52 46.98 -14.58 12.31
CA GLY A 52 48.42 -14.81 12.43
C GLY A 52 48.95 -15.05 13.85
N PHE A 53 48.10 -14.98 14.86
CA PHE A 53 48.45 -15.23 16.26
C PHE A 53 48.10 -16.66 16.64
N THR A 54 48.94 -17.28 17.49
CA THR A 54 48.76 -18.65 17.96
C THR A 54 48.76 -18.71 19.49
N GLY A 55 48.28 -19.84 20.06
CA GLY A 55 48.20 -20.02 21.50
C GLY A 55 47.12 -19.12 22.16
N GLN A 56 47.25 -18.88 23.47
CA GLN A 56 46.22 -18.15 24.26
C GLN A 56 45.86 -16.78 23.69
N ALA A 57 46.81 -16.05 23.10
CA ALA A 57 46.55 -14.76 22.47
C ALA A 57 45.71 -14.92 21.20
N GLY A 58 45.98 -15.92 20.38
CA GLY A 58 45.20 -16.26 19.20
C GLY A 58 43.75 -16.66 19.57
N ASP A 59 43.61 -17.51 20.59
CA ASP A 59 42.28 -17.92 21.08
C ASP A 59 41.46 -16.75 21.63
N ALA A 60 42.08 -15.85 22.39
CA ALA A 60 41.41 -14.66 22.91
C ALA A 60 40.97 -13.70 21.78
N MET A 61 41.80 -13.49 20.77
CA MET A 61 41.48 -12.65 19.61
C MET A 61 40.37 -13.28 18.77
N SER A 62 40.37 -14.59 18.55
CA SER A 62 39.30 -15.30 17.87
C SER A 62 37.95 -15.16 18.62
N ALA A 63 37.98 -15.33 19.94
CA ALA A 63 36.79 -15.18 20.77
C ALA A 63 36.22 -13.75 20.69
N GLU A 64 37.09 -12.73 20.69
CA GLU A 64 36.63 -11.33 20.56
C GLU A 64 36.11 -11.01 19.15
N ALA A 65 36.73 -11.55 18.11
CA ALA A 65 36.24 -11.44 16.73
C ALA A 65 34.85 -12.06 16.57
N VAL A 66 34.60 -13.22 17.20
CA VAL A 66 33.26 -13.85 17.20
C VAL A 66 32.23 -12.95 17.91
N ARG A 67 32.58 -12.41 19.09
CA ARG A 67 31.68 -11.47 19.80
C ARG A 67 31.39 -10.19 19.00
N ALA A 68 32.42 -9.65 18.36
CA ALA A 68 32.30 -8.49 17.50
C ALA A 68 31.38 -8.78 16.30
N LEU A 69 31.51 -9.96 15.69
CA LEU A 69 30.65 -10.38 14.59
C LEU A 69 29.18 -10.55 15.03
N GLN A 70 28.95 -11.14 16.21
CA GLN A 70 27.61 -11.29 16.77
C GLN A 70 26.95 -9.93 17.01
N ARG A 71 27.64 -8.99 17.67
CA ARG A 71 27.16 -7.62 17.88
C ARG A 71 26.85 -6.91 16.55
N PHE A 72 27.76 -7.02 15.59
CA PHE A 72 27.58 -6.43 14.27
C PHE A 72 26.36 -7.02 13.54
N ASN A 73 26.18 -8.34 13.60
CA ASN A 73 25.04 -9.00 13.00
C ASN A 73 23.72 -8.58 13.66
N GLY A 74 23.68 -8.46 14.99
CA GLY A 74 22.52 -7.94 15.72
C GLY A 74 22.15 -6.53 15.27
N GLN A 75 23.13 -5.62 15.23
CA GLN A 75 22.91 -4.25 14.75
C GLN A 75 22.48 -4.19 13.27
N ALA A 76 23.09 -5.01 12.42
CA ALA A 76 22.73 -5.10 11.00
C ALA A 76 21.29 -5.58 10.82
N ASN A 77 20.91 -6.65 11.52
CA ASN A 77 19.54 -7.17 11.47
C ASN A 77 18.54 -6.17 12.00
N TYR A 78 18.83 -5.49 13.11
CA TYR A 78 17.99 -4.42 13.63
C TYR A 78 17.75 -3.33 12.59
N TYR A 79 18.81 -2.83 11.96
CA TYR A 79 18.71 -1.83 10.91
C TYR A 79 17.87 -2.31 9.71
N LEU A 80 18.16 -3.53 9.21
CA LEU A 80 17.48 -4.10 8.04
C LEU A 80 15.98 -4.34 8.33
N THR A 81 15.64 -4.77 9.54
CA THR A 81 14.26 -4.95 9.96
C THR A 81 13.52 -3.60 10.00
N GLY A 82 14.12 -2.58 10.59
CA GLY A 82 13.55 -1.22 10.60
C GLY A 82 13.32 -0.69 9.19
N MET A 83 14.27 -0.88 8.28
CA MET A 83 14.15 -0.45 6.89
C MET A 83 13.06 -1.21 6.12
N SER A 84 12.81 -2.48 6.44
CA SER A 84 11.74 -3.24 5.78
C SER A 84 10.36 -2.61 5.99
N TYR A 85 10.09 -2.02 7.16
CA TYR A 85 8.83 -1.33 7.44
C TYR A 85 8.65 -0.09 6.56
N TYR A 86 9.72 0.63 6.28
CA TYR A 86 9.68 1.74 5.33
C TYR A 86 9.36 1.29 3.91
N VAL A 87 9.97 0.20 3.46
CA VAL A 87 9.71 -0.37 2.13
C VAL A 87 8.25 -0.83 2.03
N GLU A 88 7.72 -1.50 3.06
CA GLU A 88 6.32 -1.91 3.12
C GLU A 88 5.36 -0.71 3.09
N ALA A 89 5.65 0.35 3.86
CA ALA A 89 4.85 1.57 3.89
C ALA A 89 4.80 2.26 2.51
N ARG A 90 5.95 2.39 1.86
CA ARG A 90 6.05 2.95 0.51
C ARG A 90 5.25 2.15 -0.50
N ARG A 91 5.37 0.82 -0.46
CA ARG A 91 4.59 -0.07 -1.33
C ARG A 91 3.09 0.12 -1.12
N ALA A 92 2.63 0.21 0.13
CA ALA A 92 1.23 0.45 0.44
C ALA A 92 0.73 1.79 -0.12
N ILE A 93 1.51 2.86 0.01
CA ILE A 93 1.19 4.18 -0.55
C ILE A 93 1.09 4.12 -2.08
N MET A 94 2.04 3.47 -2.73
CA MET A 94 2.05 3.36 -4.20
C MET A 94 0.86 2.56 -4.72
N LEU A 95 0.56 1.43 -4.10
CA LEU A 95 -0.57 0.60 -4.50
C LEU A 95 -1.90 1.35 -4.34
N ALA A 96 -2.10 2.01 -3.20
CA ALA A 96 -3.31 2.81 -2.99
C ALA A 96 -3.45 3.97 -4.00
N ALA A 97 -2.34 4.64 -4.35
CA ALA A 97 -2.35 5.70 -5.37
C ALA A 97 -2.61 5.15 -6.78
N GLU A 98 -2.10 3.97 -7.10
CA GLU A 98 -2.36 3.31 -8.38
C GLU A 98 -3.82 2.85 -8.49
N GLU A 99 -4.36 2.22 -7.45
CA GLU A 99 -5.78 1.84 -7.38
C GLU A 99 -6.70 3.07 -7.49
N ALA A 100 -6.34 4.18 -6.84
CA ALA A 100 -7.07 5.44 -6.96
C ALA A 100 -7.13 5.94 -8.41
N ARG A 101 -6.01 5.92 -9.12
CA ARG A 101 -5.94 6.36 -10.54
C ARG A 101 -6.71 5.46 -11.50
N GLN A 102 -6.99 4.22 -11.10
CA GLN A 102 -7.82 3.29 -11.89
C GLN A 102 -9.32 3.55 -11.72
N LEU A 103 -9.72 4.31 -10.70
CA LEU A 103 -11.14 4.70 -10.54
C LEU A 103 -11.54 5.68 -11.63
N SER A 104 -12.66 5.38 -12.30
CA SER A 104 -13.16 6.23 -13.38
C SER A 104 -13.48 7.65 -12.87
N PRO A 105 -12.96 8.70 -13.50
CA PRO A 105 -13.33 10.08 -13.19
C PRO A 105 -14.78 10.40 -13.60
N THR A 106 -15.31 9.67 -14.58
CA THR A 106 -16.67 9.83 -15.09
C THR A 106 -17.61 8.79 -14.49
N LEU A 107 -18.78 9.23 -14.06
CA LEU A 107 -19.81 8.35 -13.48
C LEU A 107 -20.67 7.67 -14.54
N LEU A 108 -20.78 8.27 -15.70
CA LEU A 108 -21.62 7.84 -16.80
C LEU A 108 -20.80 7.67 -18.07
N ASP A 109 -21.13 6.64 -18.84
CA ASP A 109 -20.68 6.56 -20.22
C ASP A 109 -21.48 7.50 -21.11
N PRO A 110 -20.93 7.93 -22.28
CA PRO A 110 -21.59 8.89 -23.17
C PRO A 110 -22.96 8.43 -23.69
N MET A 111 -23.17 7.13 -23.82
CA MET A 111 -24.43 6.55 -24.29
C MET A 111 -25.50 6.65 -23.20
N THR A 112 -25.16 6.37 -21.97
CA THR A 112 -26.06 6.55 -20.83
C THR A 112 -26.41 8.03 -20.63
N GLU A 113 -25.44 8.94 -20.76
CA GLU A 113 -25.68 10.39 -20.68
C GLU A 113 -26.66 10.87 -21.76
N ALA A 114 -26.55 10.37 -22.98
CA ALA A 114 -27.46 10.71 -24.09
C ALA A 114 -28.91 10.27 -23.82
N MET A 115 -29.14 9.32 -22.91
CA MET A 115 -30.49 8.92 -22.52
C MET A 115 -31.20 9.96 -21.65
N ARG A 116 -30.52 10.98 -21.16
CA ARG A 116 -31.11 12.06 -20.31
C ARG A 116 -32.24 12.80 -21.02
N ASP A 117 -32.12 12.99 -22.31
CA ASP A 117 -33.10 13.73 -23.14
C ASP A 117 -34.21 12.83 -23.70
N VAL A 118 -34.15 11.52 -23.42
CA VAL A 118 -35.19 10.58 -23.87
C VAL A 118 -36.42 10.71 -22.98
N ALA A 119 -37.58 10.92 -23.60
CA ALA A 119 -38.85 11.16 -22.89
C ALA A 119 -39.23 9.99 -21.95
N THR A 120 -39.00 8.75 -22.39
CA THR A 120 -39.30 7.54 -21.60
C THR A 120 -38.31 6.44 -21.88
N VAL A 121 -37.87 5.74 -20.82
CA VAL A 121 -37.02 4.56 -20.88
C VAL A 121 -37.75 3.40 -20.21
N THR A 122 -37.79 2.25 -20.88
CA THR A 122 -38.36 1.02 -20.32
C THR A 122 -37.25 0.16 -19.73
N ILE A 123 -37.30 -0.03 -18.43
CA ILE A 123 -36.29 -0.81 -17.69
C ILE A 123 -36.89 -2.20 -17.43
N PRO A 124 -36.24 -3.31 -17.86
CA PRO A 124 -36.62 -4.64 -17.43
C PRO A 124 -36.35 -4.78 -15.93
N VAL A 125 -37.39 -5.02 -15.14
CA VAL A 125 -37.24 -5.29 -13.71
C VAL A 125 -36.89 -6.77 -13.55
N ALA A 126 -35.64 -7.06 -13.25
CA ALA A 126 -35.26 -8.42 -12.87
C ALA A 126 -35.95 -8.79 -11.56
N SER A 127 -36.67 -9.90 -11.57
CA SER A 127 -37.54 -10.40 -10.50
C SER A 127 -36.80 -10.95 -9.27
N ASN A 128 -35.81 -10.21 -8.75
CA ASN A 128 -35.03 -10.65 -7.59
C ASN A 128 -35.57 -10.11 -6.24
N PHE A 129 -36.69 -9.42 -6.24
CA PHE A 129 -37.43 -9.11 -5.02
C PHE A 129 -38.54 -10.14 -4.86
N GLY A 130 -38.35 -11.11 -3.99
CA GLY A 130 -39.26 -12.22 -3.70
C GLY A 130 -40.67 -11.80 -3.26
N LEU A 131 -41.41 -11.10 -4.11
CA LEU A 131 -42.83 -10.83 -3.98
C LEU A 131 -43.60 -11.81 -4.89
N PRO A 132 -44.45 -12.65 -4.33
CA PRO A 132 -45.23 -13.59 -5.12
C PRO A 132 -46.33 -12.84 -5.88
N GLY A 133 -46.30 -12.89 -7.18
CA GLY A 133 -47.52 -12.88 -7.99
C GLY A 133 -47.95 -11.58 -8.67
N GLN A 134 -47.09 -10.55 -8.86
CA GLN A 134 -47.40 -9.48 -9.79
C GLN A 134 -46.33 -9.30 -10.86
N LEU A 135 -46.69 -9.62 -12.07
CA LEU A 135 -45.95 -9.40 -13.29
C LEU A 135 -45.89 -7.90 -13.63
N VAL A 136 -45.00 -7.16 -13.00
CA VAL A 136 -44.54 -5.88 -13.57
C VAL A 136 -43.19 -6.16 -14.23
N ASN A 137 -43.23 -6.62 -15.48
CA ASN A 137 -42.04 -6.99 -16.24
C ASN A 137 -41.22 -5.77 -16.72
N SER A 138 -41.70 -4.55 -16.54
CA SER A 138 -41.01 -3.34 -16.94
C SER A 138 -41.50 -2.11 -16.17
N LEU A 139 -40.58 -1.26 -15.78
CA LEU A 139 -40.83 0.04 -15.21
C LEU A 139 -40.57 1.10 -16.30
N VAL A 140 -41.56 1.98 -16.56
CA VAL A 140 -41.38 3.10 -17.48
C VAL A 140 -41.01 4.33 -16.65
N VAL A 141 -39.80 4.86 -16.91
CA VAL A 141 -39.29 6.07 -16.25
C VAL A 141 -38.89 7.11 -17.30
N THR A 142 -38.76 8.35 -16.92
CA THR A 142 -38.14 9.36 -17.79
C THR A 142 -36.65 9.09 -17.94
N GLY A 143 -36.06 9.44 -19.09
CA GLY A 143 -34.64 9.29 -19.33
C GLY A 143 -33.80 9.99 -18.25
N ALA A 144 -34.23 11.21 -17.84
CA ALA A 144 -33.56 11.94 -16.75
C ALA A 144 -33.61 11.18 -15.41
N ALA A 145 -34.72 10.55 -15.05
CA ALA A 145 -34.84 9.78 -13.81
C ALA A 145 -33.96 8.52 -13.87
N TYR A 146 -33.91 7.85 -15.01
CA TYR A 146 -33.03 6.71 -15.24
C TYR A 146 -31.56 7.10 -15.08
N VAL A 147 -31.11 8.14 -15.80
CA VAL A 147 -29.73 8.63 -15.77
C VAL A 147 -29.33 9.05 -14.36
N ASN A 148 -30.18 9.77 -13.63
CA ASN A 148 -29.92 10.16 -12.25
C ASN A 148 -29.77 8.94 -11.32
N ALA A 149 -30.57 7.89 -11.52
CA ALA A 149 -30.45 6.65 -10.73
C ALA A 149 -29.15 5.91 -11.03
N VAL A 150 -28.75 5.80 -12.30
CA VAL A 150 -27.47 5.20 -12.71
C VAL A 150 -26.28 6.00 -12.18
N GLU A 151 -26.34 7.33 -12.29
CA GLU A 151 -25.30 8.23 -11.76
C GLU A 151 -25.16 8.09 -10.24
N ALA A 152 -26.27 8.05 -9.50
CA ALA A 152 -26.25 7.86 -8.06
C ALA A 152 -25.67 6.50 -7.65
N GLN A 153 -26.01 5.44 -8.38
CA GLN A 153 -25.48 4.10 -8.15
C GLN A 153 -23.98 4.04 -8.45
N ALA A 154 -23.54 4.58 -9.58
CA ALA A 154 -22.13 4.62 -9.96
C ALA A 154 -21.31 5.44 -8.94
N ASN A 155 -21.84 6.56 -8.47
CA ASN A 155 -21.22 7.36 -7.43
C ASN A 155 -21.11 6.59 -6.10
N ALA A 156 -22.17 5.91 -5.68
CA ALA A 156 -22.14 5.11 -4.45
C ALA A 156 -21.10 3.99 -4.52
N GLN A 157 -20.96 3.32 -5.67
CA GLN A 157 -19.93 2.31 -5.89
C GLN A 157 -18.52 2.91 -5.86
N ARG A 158 -18.31 4.07 -6.49
CA ARG A 158 -17.04 4.78 -6.46
C ARG A 158 -16.65 5.24 -5.05
N GLU A 159 -17.62 5.80 -4.30
CA GLU A 159 -17.42 6.19 -2.90
C GLU A 159 -17.08 4.99 -2.00
N ALA A 160 -17.81 3.88 -2.14
CA ALA A 160 -17.55 2.66 -1.39
C ALA A 160 -16.13 2.13 -1.68
N LYS A 161 -15.72 2.10 -2.95
CA LYS A 161 -14.37 1.66 -3.34
C LYS A 161 -13.28 2.62 -2.84
N SER A 162 -13.53 3.92 -2.89
CA SER A 162 -12.61 4.93 -2.36
C SER A 162 -12.44 4.78 -0.84
N THR A 163 -13.52 4.51 -0.12
CA THR A 163 -13.49 4.24 1.32
C THR A 163 -12.66 2.99 1.62
N GLU A 164 -12.90 1.89 0.90
CA GLU A 164 -12.14 0.64 1.05
C GLU A 164 -10.63 0.84 0.89
N ILE A 165 -10.21 1.58 -0.15
CA ILE A 165 -8.78 1.87 -0.41
C ILE A 165 -8.18 2.69 0.74
N ILE A 166 -8.88 3.75 1.20
CA ILE A 166 -8.40 4.61 2.29
C ILE A 166 -8.31 3.82 3.60
N GLU A 167 -9.34 3.08 3.98
CA GLU A 167 -9.36 2.28 5.21
C GLU A 167 -8.27 1.20 5.21
N HIS A 168 -8.06 0.54 4.06
CA HIS A 168 -6.98 -0.43 3.91
C HIS A 168 -5.61 0.21 4.09
N LEU A 169 -5.37 1.37 3.47
CA LEU A 169 -4.13 2.12 3.61
C LEU A 169 -3.91 2.56 5.07
N GLU A 170 -4.91 3.17 5.70
CA GLU A 170 -4.84 3.62 7.09
C GLU A 170 -4.55 2.45 8.06
N SER A 171 -5.23 1.32 7.87
CA SER A 171 -4.99 0.10 8.66
C SER A 171 -3.56 -0.41 8.49
N THR A 172 -3.08 -0.47 7.26
CA THR A 172 -1.70 -0.90 6.95
C THR A 172 -0.67 0.03 7.59
N MET A 173 -0.85 1.34 7.45
CA MET A 173 0.06 2.34 8.02
C MET A 173 0.07 2.30 9.56
N ASN A 174 -1.09 2.11 10.19
CA ASN A 174 -1.19 1.97 11.64
C ASN A 174 -0.48 0.71 12.15
N ASN A 175 -0.64 -0.42 11.46
CA ASN A 175 0.08 -1.67 11.77
C ASN A 175 1.59 -1.47 11.66
N LEU A 176 2.07 -0.90 10.56
CA LEU A 176 3.49 -0.64 10.35
C LEU A 176 4.06 0.35 11.37
N SER A 177 3.29 1.38 11.73
CA SER A 177 3.69 2.32 12.79
C SER A 177 3.84 1.64 14.15
N THR A 178 2.94 0.72 14.49
CA THR A 178 3.03 -0.06 15.74
C THR A 178 4.26 -0.96 15.72
N ARG A 179 4.45 -1.74 14.65
CA ARG A 179 5.61 -2.62 14.48
C ARG A 179 6.95 -1.84 14.55
N LEU A 180 7.00 -0.65 13.95
CA LEU A 180 8.19 0.19 14.01
C LEU A 180 8.45 0.72 15.43
N LYS A 181 7.40 1.12 16.17
CA LYS A 181 7.53 1.55 17.56
C LYS A 181 8.02 0.42 18.46
N ASP A 182 7.45 -0.78 18.32
CA ASP A 182 7.87 -1.96 19.07
C ASP A 182 9.33 -2.27 18.78
N HIS A 183 9.70 -2.33 17.51
CA HIS A 183 11.07 -2.54 17.08
C HIS A 183 12.06 -1.50 17.63
N THR A 184 11.69 -0.20 17.61
CA THR A 184 12.55 0.86 18.16
C THR A 184 12.64 0.83 19.68
N SER A 185 11.64 0.28 20.38
CA SER A 185 11.65 0.15 21.83
C SER A 185 12.51 -1.02 22.33
N GLU A 186 12.65 -2.08 21.52
CA GLU A 186 13.48 -3.24 21.85
C GLU A 186 14.99 -2.93 21.77
N GLY A 187 15.36 -2.00 20.90
CA GLY A 187 16.76 -1.65 20.65
C GLY A 187 17.52 -2.77 19.91
N PRO A 188 18.75 -2.49 19.44
CA PRO A 188 19.60 -3.54 18.88
C PRO A 188 20.10 -4.46 19.99
N ASP A 189 20.05 -5.77 19.75
CA ASP A 189 20.65 -6.77 20.63
C ASP A 189 22.16 -6.45 20.82
N THR A 190 22.55 -6.11 22.04
CA THR A 190 23.92 -5.70 22.43
C THR A 190 24.79 -6.91 22.75
#